data_a2832bce992989e54af87c08241cbf1c
#
_entry.id   a2832bce992989e54af87c08241cbf1c
#
_cell.length_a   1.000
_cell.length_b   1.000
_cell.length_c   1.000
_cell.angle_alpha   90.00
_cell.angle_beta   90.00
_cell.angle_gamma   90.00
#
_symmetry.space_group_name_H-M   'P 1'
#
loop_
_entity.id
_entity.type
_entity.pdbx_description
1 polymer ?
#
loop_
_entity_poly.entity_id
_entity_poly.type
_entity_poly.pdbx_seq_one_letter_code
_entity_poly.pdbx_strand_id
1 'polypeptide(L)'
;YYDSIAQVQQREADLKAKAEAALANESGAEASVDSTALFFDARQGTNSQVTIQNNLAEITVDTKGGRIASATLKEYMGQDKTTPVTLFSGNDASMNFLFYNKKETIQTEDYYFTAVNRTDSTVTMRLSADSNSYIDFTYRMHNDTYLIDFTIQAVNMEGKLAATNNYVAVSYTHLTLP
;
A
#
# COMPACT_ATOMS: atom_id res chain seq x y z
N TYR A 1 6.17 7.04 -52.78
CA TYR A 1 7.08 7.16 -51.61
C TYR A 1 6.69 8.28 -50.66
N TYR A 2 6.14 9.41 -51.17
CA TYR A 2 5.69 10.54 -50.33
C TYR A 2 4.35 10.26 -49.65
N ASP A 3 3.46 9.49 -50.27
CA ASP A 3 2.15 9.13 -49.66
C ASP A 3 2.25 8.26 -48.41
N SER A 4 3.32 7.48 -48.29
CA SER A 4 3.54 6.61 -47.13
C SER A 4 3.93 7.40 -45.89
N ILE A 5 4.70 8.48 -46.04
CA ILE A 5 5.16 9.33 -44.95
C ILE A 5 3.99 10.15 -44.39
N ALA A 6 3.15 10.71 -45.27
CA ALA A 6 1.96 11.44 -44.87
C ALA A 6 0.97 10.57 -44.08
N GLN A 7 0.79 9.29 -44.49
CA GLN A 7 -0.06 8.36 -43.77
C GLN A 7 0.49 7.93 -42.41
N VAL A 8 1.80 7.82 -42.25
CA VAL A 8 2.44 7.53 -40.98
C VAL A 8 2.29 8.70 -40.01
N GLN A 9 2.53 9.93 -40.49
CA GLN A 9 2.36 11.14 -39.70
C GLN A 9 0.92 11.37 -39.27
N GLN A 10 -0.05 11.05 -40.14
CA GLN A 10 -1.48 11.14 -39.82
C GLN A 10 -1.84 10.14 -38.71
N ARG A 11 -1.34 8.88 -38.81
CA ARG A 11 -1.58 7.87 -37.77
C ARG A 11 -0.95 8.22 -36.42
N GLU A 12 0.24 8.78 -36.41
CA GLU A 12 0.89 9.24 -35.18
C GLU A 12 0.12 10.41 -34.54
N ALA A 13 -0.37 11.34 -35.35
CA ALA A 13 -1.21 12.45 -34.88
C ALA A 13 -2.55 11.95 -34.31
N ASP A 14 -3.20 10.99 -34.98
CA ASP A 14 -4.45 10.38 -34.52
C ASP A 14 -4.26 9.57 -33.22
N LEU A 15 -3.14 8.84 -33.09
CA LEU A 15 -2.80 8.11 -31.87
C LEU A 15 -2.50 9.06 -30.71
N LYS A 16 -1.80 10.15 -30.96
CA LYS A 16 -1.49 11.18 -29.97
C LYS A 16 -2.77 11.90 -29.51
N ALA A 17 -3.64 12.29 -30.44
CA ALA A 17 -4.93 12.89 -30.13
C ALA A 17 -5.86 11.96 -29.33
N LYS A 18 -5.83 10.67 -29.65
CA LYS A 18 -6.60 9.65 -28.94
C LYS A 18 -6.06 9.37 -27.54
N ALA A 19 -4.73 9.45 -27.35
CA ALA A 19 -4.09 9.34 -26.05
C ALA A 19 -4.36 10.59 -25.17
N GLU A 20 -4.29 11.79 -25.75
CA GLU A 20 -4.63 13.04 -25.06
C GLU A 20 -6.11 13.11 -24.68
N ALA A 21 -7.01 12.64 -25.55
CA ALA A 21 -8.44 12.53 -25.26
C ALA A 21 -8.75 11.48 -24.17
N ALA A 22 -8.00 10.39 -24.09
CA ALA A 22 -8.11 9.40 -23.03
C ALA A 22 -7.64 9.96 -21.69
N LEU A 23 -6.50 10.69 -21.66
CA LEU A 23 -6.02 11.37 -20.46
C LEU A 23 -6.96 12.51 -20.01
N ALA A 24 -7.57 13.26 -20.95
CA ALA A 24 -8.53 14.30 -20.61
C ALA A 24 -9.85 13.71 -20.07
N ASN A 25 -10.22 12.51 -20.51
CA ASN A 25 -11.39 11.80 -19.98
C ASN A 25 -11.13 11.19 -18.60
N GLU A 26 -9.89 10.82 -18.28
CA GLU A 26 -9.49 10.39 -16.91
C GLU A 26 -9.38 11.58 -15.95
N SER A 27 -9.01 12.78 -16.41
CA SER A 27 -8.94 13.99 -15.58
C SER A 27 -10.28 14.71 -15.41
N GLY A 28 -11.31 14.35 -16.16
CA GLY A 28 -12.64 14.95 -16.10
C GLY A 28 -13.72 14.10 -15.43
N ALA A 29 -13.40 12.87 -15.05
CA ALA A 29 -14.22 12.10 -14.14
C ALA A 29 -13.83 12.48 -12.70
N GLU A 30 -14.38 13.57 -12.18
CA GLU A 30 -14.78 13.57 -10.77
C GLU A 30 -15.74 12.37 -10.65
N ALA A 31 -15.18 11.19 -10.37
CA ALA A 31 -15.95 10.05 -9.96
C ALA A 31 -16.79 10.57 -8.80
N SER A 32 -18.09 10.61 -8.95
CA SER A 32 -19.02 10.89 -7.87
C SER A 32 -18.64 9.91 -6.76
N VAL A 33 -17.96 10.42 -5.74
CA VAL A 33 -17.35 9.59 -4.70
C VAL A 33 -18.53 8.97 -3.98
N ASP A 34 -18.80 7.70 -4.27
CA ASP A 34 -19.91 6.97 -3.66
C ASP A 34 -19.65 6.88 -2.16
N SER A 35 -20.31 7.76 -1.40
CA SER A 35 -20.21 7.78 0.07
C SER A 35 -20.69 6.48 0.72
N THR A 36 -21.28 5.57 -0.04
CA THR A 36 -21.67 4.23 0.40
C THR A 36 -20.59 3.17 0.12
N ALA A 37 -19.46 3.56 -0.49
CA ALA A 37 -18.34 2.66 -0.73
C ALA A 37 -17.76 2.15 0.59
N LEU A 38 -17.36 0.88 0.58
CA LEU A 38 -16.70 0.30 1.75
C LEU A 38 -15.38 1.06 2.01
N PHE A 39 -15.12 1.40 3.26
CA PHE A 39 -13.97 2.20 3.70
C PHE A 39 -13.93 3.64 3.13
N PHE A 40 -15.07 4.22 2.81
CA PHE A 40 -15.15 5.58 2.26
C PHE A 40 -14.33 6.60 3.06
N ASP A 41 -14.53 6.64 4.38
CA ASP A 41 -13.85 7.59 5.27
C ASP A 41 -12.33 7.39 5.31
N ALA A 42 -11.86 6.17 5.06
CA ALA A 42 -10.45 5.83 5.05
C ALA A 42 -9.72 6.19 3.73
N ARG A 43 -10.44 6.67 2.71
CA ARG A 43 -9.83 7.15 1.45
C ARG A 43 -9.16 8.51 1.63
N GLN A 44 -9.52 9.25 2.65
CA GLN A 44 -8.96 10.57 2.94
C GLN A 44 -8.18 10.54 4.25
N GLY A 45 -7.01 11.15 4.25
CA GLY A 45 -6.18 11.19 5.44
C GLY A 45 -4.79 11.78 5.16
N THR A 46 -4.00 11.85 6.20
CA THR A 46 -2.59 12.23 6.11
C THR A 46 -1.75 11.03 6.46
N ASN A 47 -0.76 10.71 5.62
CA ASN A 47 0.17 9.64 5.93
C ASN A 47 1.01 10.04 7.15
N SER A 48 1.04 9.16 8.13
CA SER A 48 1.95 9.23 9.28
C SER A 48 2.68 7.90 9.44
N GLN A 49 3.72 7.92 10.23
CA GLN A 49 4.59 6.77 10.43
C GLN A 49 4.57 6.32 11.89
N VAL A 50 4.56 5.02 12.07
CA VAL A 50 4.68 4.39 13.39
C VAL A 50 5.88 3.46 13.38
N THR A 51 6.79 3.69 14.30
CA THR A 51 8.00 2.87 14.44
C THR A 51 7.81 1.85 15.57
N ILE A 52 8.18 0.61 15.29
CA ILE A 52 8.35 -0.46 16.28
C ILE A 52 9.73 -1.07 16.14
N GLN A 53 10.26 -1.62 17.22
CA GLN A 53 11.64 -2.09 17.26
C GLN A 53 11.83 -3.25 18.23
N ASN A 54 12.91 -3.97 18.03
CA ASN A 54 13.50 -4.86 19.03
C ASN A 54 15.00 -4.52 19.21
N ASN A 55 15.75 -5.41 19.84
CA ASN A 55 17.20 -5.20 20.05
C ASN A 55 18.01 -5.27 18.74
N LEU A 56 17.53 -5.92 17.68
CA LEU A 56 18.27 -6.15 16.43
C LEU A 56 17.86 -5.24 15.28
N ALA A 57 16.59 -4.83 15.23
CA ALA A 57 16.03 -4.09 14.10
C ALA A 57 14.98 -3.07 14.53
N GLU A 58 14.75 -2.13 13.62
CA GLU A 58 13.68 -1.15 13.68
C GLU A 58 12.90 -1.18 12.37
N ILE A 59 11.58 -1.18 12.43
CA ILE A 59 10.71 -1.01 11.28
C ILE A 59 9.78 0.18 11.46
N THR A 60 9.51 0.85 10.35
CA THR A 60 8.52 1.94 10.29
C THR A 60 7.35 1.49 9.43
N VAL A 61 6.15 1.68 9.94
CA VAL A 61 4.89 1.34 9.26
C VAL A 61 4.17 2.62 8.89
N ASP A 62 3.83 2.77 7.62
CA ASP A 62 3.01 3.88 7.11
C ASP A 62 1.54 3.66 7.43
N THR A 63 0.82 4.72 7.81
CA THR A 63 -0.64 4.68 7.89
C THR A 63 -1.28 4.55 6.51
N LYS A 64 -0.68 5.12 5.47
CA LYS A 64 -1.15 4.89 4.10
C LYS A 64 -0.77 3.48 3.65
N GLY A 65 -1.79 2.67 3.36
CA GLY A 65 -1.62 1.27 2.97
C GLY A 65 -1.40 0.30 4.14
N GLY A 66 -1.15 0.79 5.36
CA GLY A 66 -0.83 -0.04 6.52
C GLY A 66 0.44 -0.88 6.33
N ARG A 67 1.40 -0.43 5.50
CA ARG A 67 2.56 -1.18 5.01
C ARG A 67 3.83 -0.84 5.76
N ILE A 68 4.81 -1.76 5.74
CA ILE A 68 6.16 -1.44 6.21
C ILE A 68 6.81 -0.49 5.19
N ALA A 69 7.24 0.68 5.66
CA ALA A 69 7.86 1.72 4.86
C ALA A 69 9.39 1.70 4.92
N SER A 70 9.97 1.22 6.02
CA SER A 70 11.41 1.06 6.15
C SER A 70 11.78 -0.05 7.12
N ALA A 71 12.96 -0.61 6.94
CA ALA A 71 13.55 -1.58 7.84
C ALA A 71 15.05 -1.30 8.01
N THR A 72 15.49 -1.10 9.25
CA THR A 72 16.88 -0.80 9.62
C THR A 72 17.42 -1.87 10.55
N LEU A 73 18.61 -2.37 10.24
CA LEU A 73 19.33 -3.37 11.04
C LEU A 73 20.30 -2.66 11.99
N LYS A 74 20.12 -2.82 13.30
CA LYS A 74 20.89 -2.08 14.32
C LYS A 74 22.33 -2.56 14.47
N GLU A 75 22.59 -3.84 14.23
CA GLU A 75 23.90 -4.46 14.40
C GLU A 75 24.77 -4.42 13.15
N TYR A 76 24.17 -4.09 11.98
CA TYR A 76 24.89 -4.02 10.71
C TYR A 76 25.16 -2.57 10.35
N MET A 77 26.42 -2.23 10.15
CA MET A 77 26.85 -0.89 9.75
C MET A 77 27.12 -0.83 8.26
N GLY A 78 26.74 0.29 7.66
CA GLY A 78 27.01 0.57 6.26
C GLY A 78 28.52 0.70 5.94
N GLN A 79 28.82 1.07 4.70
CA GLN A 79 30.21 1.25 4.25
C GLN A 79 30.97 2.31 5.06
N ASP A 80 30.27 3.28 5.63
CA ASP A 80 30.81 4.33 6.50
C ASP A 80 31.16 3.82 7.90
N LYS A 81 30.79 2.59 8.25
CA LYS A 81 30.99 1.92 9.54
C LYS A 81 30.38 2.67 10.75
N THR A 82 29.50 3.61 10.50
CA THR A 82 28.88 4.47 11.54
C THR A 82 27.35 4.49 11.47
N THR A 83 26.78 4.30 10.27
CA THR A 83 25.35 4.36 10.05
C THR A 83 24.77 2.94 9.95
N PRO A 84 23.73 2.59 10.71
CA PRO A 84 23.04 1.31 10.58
C PRO A 84 22.51 1.08 9.17
N VAL A 85 22.55 -0.15 8.71
CA VAL A 85 22.06 -0.52 7.38
C VAL A 85 20.54 -0.44 7.33
N THR A 86 20.02 0.38 6.44
CA THR A 86 18.61 0.40 6.06
C THR A 86 18.43 -0.46 4.81
N LEU A 87 17.60 -1.51 4.91
CA LEU A 87 17.37 -2.47 3.83
C LEU A 87 16.55 -1.84 2.70
N PHE A 88 15.58 -1.02 3.07
CA PHE A 88 14.75 -0.24 2.16
C PHE A 88 14.12 0.92 2.92
N SER A 89 13.69 1.96 2.20
CA SER A 89 13.00 3.12 2.77
C SER A 89 12.00 3.73 1.79
N GLY A 90 10.94 4.31 2.30
CA GLY A 90 9.94 5.03 1.50
C GLY A 90 9.28 4.18 0.43
N ASN A 91 9.59 4.45 -0.84
CA ASN A 91 9.01 3.77 -2.01
C ASN A 91 9.90 2.68 -2.61
N ASP A 92 11.01 2.34 -1.97
CA ASP A 92 11.92 1.29 -2.45
C ASP A 92 11.29 -0.11 -2.38
N ALA A 93 10.30 -0.28 -1.50
CA ALA A 93 9.50 -1.49 -1.42
C ALA A 93 8.01 -1.12 -1.40
N SER A 94 7.19 -1.90 -2.07
CA SER A 94 5.74 -1.76 -2.02
C SER A 94 5.10 -3.08 -1.57
N MET A 95 4.07 -2.95 -0.74
CA MET A 95 3.25 -4.05 -0.28
C MET A 95 1.80 -3.61 -0.35
N ASN A 96 1.02 -4.28 -1.18
CA ASN A 96 -0.39 -3.97 -1.39
C ASN A 96 -1.22 -5.24 -1.25
N PHE A 97 -2.31 -5.17 -0.51
CA PHE A 97 -3.24 -6.27 -0.34
C PHE A 97 -4.53 -5.95 -1.09
N LEU A 98 -5.06 -6.95 -1.76
CA LEU A 98 -6.28 -6.85 -2.54
C LEU A 98 -7.40 -7.60 -1.84
N PHE A 99 -8.45 -6.89 -1.49
CA PHE A 99 -9.71 -7.45 -1.02
C PHE A 99 -10.81 -7.21 -2.04
N TYR A 100 -11.78 -8.09 -2.07
CA TYR A 100 -12.89 -8.00 -3.02
C TYR A 100 -14.19 -7.84 -2.26
N ASN A 101 -15.04 -6.94 -2.73
CA ASN A 101 -16.45 -6.93 -2.40
C ASN A 101 -17.28 -7.15 -3.68
N LYS A 102 -18.61 -7.11 -3.56
CA LYS A 102 -19.49 -7.36 -4.73
C LYS A 102 -19.43 -6.26 -5.79
N LYS A 103 -18.87 -5.08 -5.46
CA LYS A 103 -18.90 -3.88 -6.30
C LYS A 103 -17.52 -3.47 -6.80
N GLU A 104 -16.48 -3.67 -5.98
CA GLU A 104 -15.15 -3.11 -6.24
C GLU A 104 -14.02 -4.00 -5.72
N THR A 105 -12.84 -3.80 -6.26
CA THR A 105 -11.58 -4.30 -5.71
C THR A 105 -11.00 -3.23 -4.79
N ILE A 106 -10.70 -3.60 -3.55
CA ILE A 106 -10.15 -2.75 -2.53
C ILE A 106 -8.64 -2.97 -2.50
N GLN A 107 -7.87 -1.96 -2.85
CA GLN A 107 -6.42 -1.96 -2.80
C GLN A 107 -5.99 -1.20 -1.54
N THR A 108 -5.26 -1.85 -0.64
CA THR A 108 -4.93 -1.23 0.65
C THR A 108 -4.09 0.02 0.53
N GLU A 109 -3.28 0.15 -0.53
CA GLU A 109 -2.47 1.35 -0.80
C GLU A 109 -3.28 2.63 -1.01
N ASP A 110 -4.57 2.51 -1.33
CA ASP A 110 -5.46 3.66 -1.55
C ASP A 110 -6.06 4.21 -0.24
N TYR A 111 -5.88 3.51 0.88
CA TYR A 111 -6.56 3.79 2.14
C TYR A 111 -5.59 4.18 3.25
N TYR A 112 -6.11 4.97 4.19
CA TYR A 112 -5.41 5.38 5.41
C TYR A 112 -5.87 4.54 6.59
N PHE A 113 -4.94 3.88 7.22
CA PHE A 113 -5.13 3.09 8.41
C PHE A 113 -4.91 3.93 9.66
N THR A 114 -5.51 3.52 10.76
CA THR A 114 -5.28 4.11 12.07
C THR A 114 -4.45 3.16 12.92
N ALA A 115 -3.38 3.67 13.52
CA ALA A 115 -2.58 2.88 14.45
C ALA A 115 -3.33 2.69 15.78
N VAL A 116 -3.55 1.45 16.15
CA VAL A 116 -4.16 1.05 17.42
C VAL A 116 -3.24 0.04 18.13
N ASN A 117 -3.40 -0.16 19.43
CA ASN A 117 -2.67 -1.17 20.21
C ASN A 117 -1.13 -1.14 19.98
N ARG A 118 -0.52 0.04 20.11
CA ARG A 118 0.91 0.22 19.92
C ARG A 118 1.68 -0.11 21.19
N THR A 119 2.77 -0.88 21.03
CA THR A 119 3.84 -1.07 22.00
C THR A 119 5.20 -0.81 21.33
N ASP A 120 6.31 -0.99 22.02
CA ASP A 120 7.64 -0.83 21.42
C ASP A 120 7.89 -1.82 20.28
N SER A 121 7.36 -3.04 20.36
CA SER A 121 7.59 -4.12 19.40
C SER A 121 6.36 -4.58 18.63
N THR A 122 5.20 -3.97 18.86
CA THR A 122 3.95 -4.36 18.20
C THR A 122 3.15 -3.13 17.80
N VAL A 123 2.54 -3.17 16.63
CA VAL A 123 1.53 -2.20 16.21
C VAL A 123 0.42 -2.89 15.42
N THR A 124 -0.80 -2.48 15.65
CA THR A 124 -1.96 -2.86 14.83
C THR A 124 -2.41 -1.66 14.03
N MET A 125 -2.44 -1.82 12.71
CA MET A 125 -2.94 -0.83 11.78
C MET A 125 -4.36 -1.23 11.39
N ARG A 126 -5.33 -0.39 11.70
CA ARG A 126 -6.77 -0.66 11.50
C ARG A 126 -7.32 0.09 10.31
N LEU A 127 -7.97 -0.62 9.40
CA LEU A 127 -8.79 -0.08 8.33
C LEU A 127 -10.26 -0.26 8.72
N SER A 128 -10.91 0.84 9.11
CA SER A 128 -12.29 0.82 9.60
C SER A 128 -13.29 1.01 8.47
N ALA A 129 -14.26 0.12 8.36
CA ALA A 129 -15.43 0.28 7.50
C ALA A 129 -16.56 1.04 8.23
N ASP A 130 -16.67 0.78 9.52
CA ASP A 130 -17.56 1.47 10.46
C ASP A 130 -17.04 1.26 11.90
N SER A 131 -17.78 1.66 12.91
CA SER A 131 -17.38 1.57 14.32
C SER A 131 -17.15 0.13 14.81
N ASN A 132 -17.75 -0.87 14.15
CA ASN A 132 -17.72 -2.26 14.60
C ASN A 132 -17.09 -3.21 13.58
N SER A 133 -16.87 -2.75 12.34
CA SER A 133 -16.38 -3.57 11.23
C SER A 133 -15.08 -3.00 10.70
N TYR A 134 -14.02 -3.82 10.69
CA TYR A 134 -12.69 -3.37 10.32
C TYR A 134 -11.77 -4.53 9.91
N ILE A 135 -10.67 -4.18 9.30
CA ILE A 135 -9.54 -5.07 9.03
C ILE A 135 -8.34 -4.58 9.81
N ASP A 136 -7.72 -5.45 10.59
CA ASP A 136 -6.52 -5.19 11.36
C ASP A 136 -5.31 -5.86 10.72
N PHE A 137 -4.23 -5.10 10.54
CA PHE A 137 -2.90 -5.55 10.17
C PHE A 137 -2.02 -5.43 11.41
N THR A 138 -1.63 -6.54 11.99
CA THR A 138 -0.79 -6.55 13.19
C THR A 138 0.62 -7.00 12.84
N TYR A 139 1.56 -6.14 13.17
CA TYR A 139 3.00 -6.37 13.07
C TYR A 139 3.57 -6.59 14.46
N ARG A 140 4.33 -7.67 14.65
CA ARG A 140 5.00 -7.97 15.91
C ARG A 140 6.44 -8.38 15.65
N MET A 141 7.36 -7.72 16.35
CA MET A 141 8.76 -8.08 16.40
C MET A 141 9.05 -8.84 17.70
N HIS A 142 9.75 -9.95 17.58
CA HIS A 142 10.22 -10.71 18.74
C HIS A 142 11.65 -10.31 19.08
N ASN A 143 12.03 -10.40 20.37
CA ASN A 143 13.41 -10.17 20.77
C ASN A 143 14.34 -11.22 20.16
N ASP A 144 15.59 -10.83 19.93
CA ASP A 144 16.68 -11.71 19.46
C ASP A 144 16.42 -12.39 18.11
N THR A 145 15.56 -11.80 17.27
CA THR A 145 15.29 -12.29 15.90
C THR A 145 14.95 -11.15 14.95
N TYR A 146 15.26 -11.34 13.66
CA TYR A 146 14.84 -10.45 12.56
C TYR A 146 13.48 -10.81 11.98
N LEU A 147 12.79 -11.82 12.54
CA LEU A 147 11.46 -12.23 12.07
C LEU A 147 10.41 -11.25 12.55
N ILE A 148 9.48 -10.96 11.67
CA ILE A 148 8.31 -10.13 11.92
C ILE A 148 7.09 -10.99 11.69
N ASP A 149 6.28 -11.18 12.73
CA ASP A 149 4.96 -11.77 12.57
C ASP A 149 4.03 -10.72 11.96
N PHE A 150 3.36 -11.10 10.92
CA PHE A 150 2.32 -10.29 10.28
C PHE A 150 1.00 -11.05 10.27
N THR A 151 -0.03 -10.46 10.84
CA THR A 151 -1.36 -11.04 10.91
C THR A 151 -2.40 -10.10 10.33
N ILE A 152 -3.27 -10.63 9.48
CA ILE A 152 -4.45 -9.92 8.96
C ILE A 152 -5.68 -10.52 9.65
N GLN A 153 -6.49 -9.67 10.25
CA GLN A 153 -7.73 -10.07 10.89
C GLN A 153 -8.89 -9.20 10.42
N ALA A 154 -9.93 -9.81 9.88
CA ALA A 154 -11.18 -9.14 9.54
C ALA A 154 -12.21 -9.37 10.65
N VAL A 155 -12.78 -8.29 11.17
CA VAL A 155 -13.76 -8.32 12.26
C VAL A 155 -15.07 -7.76 11.74
N ASN A 156 -16.16 -8.54 11.88
CA ASN A 156 -17.51 -8.21 11.43
C ASN A 156 -17.58 -7.79 9.95
N MET A 157 -16.74 -8.39 9.10
CA MET A 157 -16.68 -8.11 7.67
C MET A 157 -17.51 -9.09 6.83
N GLU A 158 -18.25 -9.98 7.46
CA GLU A 158 -19.15 -10.92 6.79
C GLU A 158 -20.21 -10.17 5.98
N GLY A 159 -20.40 -10.58 4.72
CA GLY A 159 -21.29 -9.93 3.79
C GLY A 159 -20.82 -8.59 3.21
N LYS A 160 -19.80 -7.95 3.80
CA LYS A 160 -19.15 -6.74 3.30
C LYS A 160 -18.02 -7.06 2.34
N LEU A 161 -17.26 -8.12 2.63
CA LEU A 161 -16.27 -8.69 1.72
C LEU A 161 -16.83 -9.93 1.02
N ALA A 162 -16.32 -10.25 -0.17
CA ALA A 162 -16.72 -11.45 -0.88
C ALA A 162 -16.30 -12.71 -0.11
N ALA A 163 -17.13 -13.75 -0.15
CA ALA A 163 -16.83 -15.02 0.52
C ALA A 163 -15.58 -15.73 -0.03
N THR A 164 -15.11 -15.33 -1.21
CA THR A 164 -13.89 -15.82 -1.87
C THR A 164 -12.61 -15.10 -1.44
N ASN A 165 -12.68 -14.19 -0.46
CA ASN A 165 -11.50 -13.49 0.09
C ASN A 165 -10.57 -14.41 0.92
N ASN A 166 -10.55 -15.69 0.62
CA ASN A 166 -9.53 -16.61 1.13
C ASN A 166 -8.16 -16.40 0.45
N TYR A 167 -8.11 -15.53 -0.57
CA TYR A 167 -6.88 -15.19 -1.28
C TYR A 167 -6.56 -13.72 -1.05
N VAL A 168 -5.43 -13.47 -0.42
CA VAL A 168 -4.82 -12.16 -0.33
C VAL A 168 -3.76 -12.10 -1.43
N ALA A 169 -3.98 -11.29 -2.46
CA ALA A 169 -2.92 -11.01 -3.42
C ALA A 169 -1.96 -10.00 -2.80
N VAL A 170 -0.72 -10.40 -2.64
CA VAL A 170 0.37 -9.52 -2.18
C VAL A 170 1.16 -9.10 -3.40
N SER A 171 1.16 -7.80 -3.71
CA SER A 171 2.10 -7.24 -4.67
C SER A 171 3.33 -6.77 -3.90
N TYR A 172 4.47 -7.35 -4.24
CA TYR A 172 5.74 -7.04 -3.63
C TYR A 172 6.72 -6.61 -4.72
N THR A 173 7.27 -5.41 -4.58
CA THR A 173 8.32 -4.90 -5.47
C THR A 173 9.48 -4.46 -4.60
N HIS A 174 10.67 -5.00 -4.86
CA HIS A 174 11.91 -4.50 -4.27
C HIS A 174 12.89 -4.15 -5.39
N LEU A 175 13.67 -3.12 -5.17
CA LEU A 175 14.82 -2.81 -6.01
C LEU A 175 15.94 -3.82 -5.71
N THR A 176 16.39 -4.55 -6.72
CA THR A 176 17.67 -5.25 -6.64
C THR A 176 18.76 -4.20 -6.64
N LEU A 177 19.56 -4.16 -5.60
CA LEU A 177 20.78 -3.35 -5.59
C LEU A 177 21.68 -3.77 -6.75
N PRO A 178 22.27 -2.81 -7.45
CA PRO A 178 23.21 -3.08 -8.56
C PRO A 178 24.47 -3.82 -8.09
#